data_8419974d997df34bb0b2f28a8b69d42c
#
_entry.id   8419974d997df34bb0b2f28a8b69d42c
#
_cell.length_a   1.000
_cell.length_b   1.000
_cell.length_c   1.000
_cell.angle_alpha   90.00
_cell.angle_beta   90.00
_cell.angle_gamma   90.00
#
_symmetry.space_group_name_H-M   'P 1'
#
loop_
_entity.id
_entity.type
_entity.pdbx_description
1 polymer ?
#
loop_
_entity_poly.entity_id
_entity_poly.type
_entity_poly.pdbx_seq_one_letter_code
_entity_poly.pdbx_strand_id
1 'polypeptide(L)'
;MSFELLRESETIELKKSLAELKEGLVSIAAILNKHGAGELWFGVAPSGKPTGLDVTEKTLRDLSQAISAHIEPKIYPQVTTQTVAGTTCIHIRFDGQNAPYFAHGRAYMRVADADRQLSAAELEQIIVDKNQNALRWDTHPLDKPWPDLDIKKVKNFAKRAGLPWDALGDDDENRLQASLIKLDLLQKGELCNAARLFFASQPIQLRCAVFGTTDTVTIIDRHDFDGDILELIEEAQKYILKNIHIGMRLEGLYRVDVPEISMEALREAIINAFCHRDWRNPDYVQVAIFKNRVEVRNPGGLFGGLTLAEMRKGNVSRRRNPLIADLFRRIEMVEGWGRGMPLILENAPSVEFRQVAGLFIASFARPSFSLNDQETVEKTAGTTTSKTTGSATGRAGVLLEHLRDHPQTTIPEMARVLDMTEDGVNYHLRRLQAAGLLRREGGRRSGHWVVAQKLSGGTTP
;
A
#
# COMPACT_ATOMS: atom_id res chain seq x y z
N MET A 1 -49.45 38.40 -1.76
CA MET A 1 -48.21 37.66 -1.99
C MET A 1 -48.38 36.32 -1.36
N SER A 2 -48.43 35.22 -2.15
CA SER A 2 -48.54 33.86 -1.65
C SER A 2 -47.21 33.54 -0.97
N PHE A 3 -47.26 33.34 0.36
CA PHE A 3 -46.12 32.84 1.11
C PHE A 3 -45.80 31.41 0.67
N GLU A 4 -44.66 31.21 0.08
CA GLU A 4 -44.12 29.87 -0.11
C GLU A 4 -43.83 29.32 1.27
N LEU A 5 -44.54 28.28 1.68
CA LEU A 5 -44.33 27.62 2.98
C LEU A 5 -42.90 27.04 3.00
N LEU A 6 -42.11 27.43 3.99
CA LEU A 6 -40.81 26.80 4.26
C LEU A 6 -41.02 25.29 4.47
N ARG A 7 -40.17 24.48 3.86
CA ARG A 7 -40.20 23.01 4.00
C ARG A 7 -38.84 22.49 4.40
N GLU A 8 -38.85 21.52 5.29
CA GLU A 8 -37.64 20.78 5.60
C GLU A 8 -37.09 20.08 4.35
N SER A 9 -35.77 20.03 4.23
CA SER A 9 -35.07 19.41 3.12
C SER A 9 -33.72 18.88 3.58
N GLU A 10 -32.92 18.35 2.69
CA GLU A 10 -31.56 17.94 3.00
C GLU A 10 -30.65 19.08 3.49
N THR A 11 -30.99 20.34 3.18
CA THR A 11 -30.20 21.54 3.52
C THR A 11 -30.95 22.56 4.38
N ILE A 12 -32.22 22.34 4.66
CA ILE A 12 -33.07 23.25 5.46
C ILE A 12 -33.68 22.49 6.60
N GLU A 13 -33.50 22.99 7.82
CA GLU A 13 -34.09 22.46 9.04
C GLU A 13 -34.99 23.49 9.71
N LEU A 14 -36.15 23.04 10.23
CA LEU A 14 -37.13 23.87 10.91
C LEU A 14 -37.29 23.43 12.37
N LYS A 15 -37.25 24.38 13.29
CA LYS A 15 -37.45 24.15 14.74
C LYS A 15 -38.49 25.10 15.26
N LYS A 16 -39.47 24.56 16.00
CA LYS A 16 -40.58 25.33 16.53
C LYS A 16 -40.15 26.35 17.58
N SER A 17 -39.14 26.05 18.37
CA SER A 17 -38.68 26.87 19.48
C SER A 17 -37.19 26.70 19.78
N LEU A 18 -36.64 27.62 20.58
CA LEU A 18 -35.24 27.53 21.06
C LEU A 18 -35.05 26.39 22.11
N ALA A 19 -36.09 25.75 22.60
CA ALA A 19 -35.98 24.55 23.44
C ALA A 19 -35.36 23.38 22.63
N GLU A 20 -35.50 23.40 21.31
CA GLU A 20 -34.97 22.39 20.38
C GLU A 20 -33.53 22.77 19.84
N LEU A 21 -32.84 23.66 20.57
CA LEU A 21 -31.52 24.12 20.18
C LEU A 21 -30.51 22.97 20.01
N LYS A 22 -30.55 22.01 20.91
CA LYS A 22 -29.64 20.85 20.86
C LYS A 22 -29.82 20.03 19.59
N GLU A 23 -31.07 19.78 19.22
CA GLU A 23 -31.41 19.09 17.96
C GLU A 23 -31.01 19.91 16.74
N GLY A 24 -31.26 21.22 16.79
CA GLY A 24 -30.82 22.16 15.73
C GLY A 24 -29.29 22.14 15.50
N LEU A 25 -28.50 22.06 16.58
CA LEU A 25 -27.04 21.95 16.47
C LEU A 25 -26.61 20.60 15.86
N VAL A 26 -27.34 19.50 16.15
CA VAL A 26 -27.13 18.21 15.51
C VAL A 26 -27.41 18.31 14.02
N SER A 27 -28.49 18.97 13.63
CA SER A 27 -28.86 19.17 12.22
C SER A 27 -27.82 20.04 11.48
N ILE A 28 -27.27 21.09 12.11
CA ILE A 28 -26.15 21.86 11.53
C ILE A 28 -24.97 20.94 11.21
N ALA A 29 -24.51 20.13 12.16
CA ALA A 29 -23.39 19.22 11.93
C ALA A 29 -23.70 18.18 10.85
N ALA A 30 -24.91 17.62 10.86
CA ALA A 30 -25.33 16.62 9.88
C ALA A 30 -25.40 17.16 8.44
N ILE A 31 -25.95 18.36 8.27
CA ILE A 31 -26.04 19.07 6.98
C ILE A 31 -24.65 19.45 6.50
N LEU A 32 -23.79 19.98 7.37
CA LEU A 32 -22.39 20.33 7.01
C LEU A 32 -21.60 19.12 6.56
N ASN A 33 -21.79 17.96 7.21
CA ASN A 33 -21.09 16.74 6.82
C ASN A 33 -21.51 16.18 5.45
N LYS A 34 -22.73 16.47 5.03
CA LYS A 34 -23.22 15.97 3.73
C LYS A 34 -23.12 17.01 2.61
N HIS A 35 -23.51 18.25 2.89
CA HIS A 35 -23.71 19.28 1.87
C HIS A 35 -22.74 20.46 1.98
N GLY A 36 -22.06 20.62 3.12
CA GLY A 36 -21.14 21.73 3.36
C GLY A 36 -21.80 23.08 3.64
N ALA A 37 -23.09 23.21 3.41
CA ALA A 37 -23.84 24.45 3.67
C ALA A 37 -25.32 24.16 3.91
N GLY A 38 -26.00 25.03 4.67
CA GLY A 38 -27.41 24.87 4.92
C GLY A 38 -28.04 26.03 5.72
N GLU A 39 -29.29 25.82 6.08
CA GLU A 39 -30.10 26.80 6.82
C GLU A 39 -30.84 26.13 7.97
N LEU A 40 -30.91 26.82 9.11
CA LEU A 40 -31.69 26.41 10.27
C LEU A 40 -32.62 27.55 10.67
N TRP A 41 -33.89 27.25 10.85
CA TRP A 41 -34.91 28.21 11.25
C TRP A 41 -35.47 27.86 12.63
N PHE A 42 -35.52 28.85 13.52
CA PHE A 42 -36.27 28.74 14.77
C PHE A 42 -37.49 29.64 14.75
N GLY A 43 -38.61 29.15 15.33
CA GLY A 43 -39.90 29.79 15.31
C GLY A 43 -40.76 29.36 14.12
N VAL A 44 -40.40 28.24 13.48
CA VAL A 44 -41.17 27.63 12.39
C VAL A 44 -41.39 26.16 12.73
N ALA A 45 -42.65 25.72 12.70
CA ALA A 45 -42.96 24.31 12.89
C ALA A 45 -42.51 23.45 11.69
N PRO A 46 -42.28 22.12 11.83
CA PRO A 46 -41.95 21.23 10.73
C PRO A 46 -42.93 21.25 9.55
N SER A 47 -44.19 21.61 9.80
CA SER A 47 -45.20 21.82 8.78
C SER A 47 -44.97 23.10 7.92
N GLY A 48 -43.95 23.88 8.21
CA GLY A 48 -43.70 25.19 7.61
C GLY A 48 -44.51 26.34 8.17
N LYS A 49 -45.35 26.10 9.20
CA LYS A 49 -46.16 27.13 9.80
C LYS A 49 -45.33 27.94 10.83
N PRO A 50 -45.22 29.28 10.65
CA PRO A 50 -44.54 30.14 11.62
C PRO A 50 -45.25 30.12 12.96
N THR A 51 -44.50 29.94 14.03
CA THR A 51 -44.97 30.00 15.43
C THR A 51 -44.49 31.29 16.12
N GLY A 52 -43.45 31.88 15.62
CA GLY A 52 -42.84 33.08 16.15
C GLY A 52 -42.03 32.87 17.41
N LEU A 53 -41.15 33.81 17.69
CA LEU A 53 -40.29 33.83 18.89
C LEU A 53 -40.22 35.28 19.42
N ASP A 54 -40.06 35.39 20.75
CA ASP A 54 -39.63 36.61 21.38
C ASP A 54 -38.08 36.72 21.28
N VAL A 55 -37.59 37.56 20.41
CA VAL A 55 -36.19 37.63 20.07
C VAL A 55 -35.58 38.94 20.54
N THR A 56 -34.55 38.85 21.38
CA THR A 56 -33.73 39.97 21.82
C THR A 56 -32.32 39.88 21.29
N GLU A 57 -31.53 40.95 21.36
CA GLU A 57 -30.09 40.90 21.03
C GLU A 57 -29.34 39.86 21.87
N LYS A 58 -29.75 39.66 23.12
CA LYS A 58 -29.23 38.63 24.01
C LYS A 58 -29.48 37.25 23.41
N THR A 59 -30.71 36.98 22.94
CA THR A 59 -31.08 35.70 22.30
C THR A 59 -30.16 35.37 21.13
N LEU A 60 -29.87 36.31 20.23
CA LEU A 60 -28.99 36.09 19.09
C LEU A 60 -27.54 35.84 19.51
N ARG A 61 -27.07 36.54 20.55
CA ARG A 61 -25.72 36.36 21.10
C ARG A 61 -25.57 34.99 21.76
N ASP A 62 -26.51 34.61 22.60
CA ASP A 62 -26.51 33.29 23.29
C ASP A 62 -26.54 32.16 22.26
N LEU A 63 -27.31 32.32 21.19
CA LEU A 63 -27.37 31.33 20.08
C LEU A 63 -26.03 31.20 19.33
N SER A 64 -25.39 32.33 18.99
CA SER A 64 -24.10 32.35 18.36
C SER A 64 -23.01 31.71 19.25
N GLN A 65 -23.07 31.98 20.55
CA GLN A 65 -22.16 31.33 21.52
C GLN A 65 -22.38 29.83 21.62
N ALA A 66 -23.65 29.40 21.66
CA ALA A 66 -23.98 27.98 21.71
C ALA A 66 -23.48 27.22 20.47
N ILE A 67 -23.63 27.78 19.28
CA ILE A 67 -23.08 27.20 18.05
C ILE A 67 -21.56 27.07 18.16
N SER A 68 -20.87 28.15 18.54
CA SER A 68 -19.41 28.14 18.68
C SER A 68 -18.90 27.22 19.80
N ALA A 69 -19.70 26.96 20.84
CA ALA A 69 -19.33 26.08 21.95
C ALA A 69 -19.51 24.61 21.63
N HIS A 70 -20.47 24.25 20.80
CA HIS A 70 -20.89 22.86 20.61
C HIS A 70 -20.69 22.30 19.21
N ILE A 71 -20.32 23.13 18.22
CA ILE A 71 -19.95 22.68 16.87
C ILE A 71 -18.43 22.72 16.72
N GLU A 72 -17.86 21.61 16.25
CA GLU A 72 -16.44 21.45 16.04
C GLU A 72 -16.20 20.70 14.70
N PRO A 73 -15.30 21.17 13.80
CA PRO A 73 -14.58 22.47 13.80
C PRO A 73 -15.49 23.68 13.90
N LYS A 74 -14.96 24.80 14.42
CA LYS A 74 -15.75 26.02 14.58
C LYS A 74 -16.25 26.55 13.24
N ILE A 75 -17.50 27.02 13.24
CA ILE A 75 -18.12 27.73 12.12
C ILE A 75 -18.56 29.12 12.57
N TYR A 76 -18.75 30.02 11.63
CA TYR A 76 -19.16 31.39 11.86
C TYR A 76 -20.45 31.69 11.10
N PRO A 77 -21.62 31.18 11.57
CA PRO A 77 -22.87 31.32 10.83
C PRO A 77 -23.39 32.78 10.86
N GLN A 78 -24.18 33.11 9.86
CA GLN A 78 -24.97 34.32 9.85
C GLN A 78 -26.28 34.08 10.62
N VAL A 79 -26.46 34.77 11.74
CA VAL A 79 -27.66 34.64 12.58
C VAL A 79 -28.44 35.97 12.45
N THR A 80 -29.65 35.87 11.88
CA THR A 80 -30.50 37.05 11.60
C THR A 80 -31.94 36.81 12.05
N THR A 81 -32.69 37.86 12.31
CA THR A 81 -34.13 37.81 12.50
C THR A 81 -34.83 38.03 11.18
N GLN A 82 -35.87 37.23 10.90
CA GLN A 82 -36.72 37.40 9.73
C GLN A 82 -38.21 37.38 10.14
N THR A 83 -39.03 38.15 9.44
CA THR A 83 -40.48 38.17 9.65
C THR A 83 -41.11 37.21 8.63
N VAL A 84 -41.71 36.13 9.10
CA VAL A 84 -42.43 35.16 8.29
C VAL A 84 -43.90 35.17 8.65
N ALA A 85 -44.76 35.50 7.70
CA ALA A 85 -46.22 35.64 7.89
C ALA A 85 -46.60 36.55 9.11
N GLY A 86 -45.86 37.64 9.32
CA GLY A 86 -46.12 38.59 10.41
C GLY A 86 -45.58 38.20 11.78
N THR A 87 -44.85 37.10 11.88
CA THR A 87 -44.22 36.60 13.14
C THR A 87 -42.70 36.64 13.01
N THR A 88 -42.03 36.95 14.10
CA THR A 88 -40.54 37.03 14.15
C THR A 88 -39.97 35.61 14.32
N CYS A 89 -39.08 35.24 13.41
CA CYS A 89 -38.34 33.96 13.41
C CYS A 89 -36.83 34.25 13.39
N ILE A 90 -36.02 33.29 13.81
CA ILE A 90 -34.55 33.37 13.66
C ILE A 90 -34.14 32.52 12.48
N HIS A 91 -33.35 33.10 11.58
CA HIS A 91 -32.73 32.40 10.44
C HIS A 91 -31.23 32.34 10.64
N ILE A 92 -30.68 31.12 10.54
CA ILE A 92 -29.26 30.82 10.65
C ILE A 92 -28.83 30.23 9.32
N ARG A 93 -27.93 30.93 8.64
CA ARG A 93 -27.25 30.41 7.45
C ARG A 93 -25.82 30.03 7.82
N PHE A 94 -25.44 28.82 7.47
CA PHE A 94 -24.13 28.27 7.81
C PHE A 94 -23.48 27.56 6.62
N ASP A 95 -22.16 27.63 6.58
CA ASP A 95 -21.32 26.91 5.62
C ASP A 95 -20.02 26.45 6.28
N GLY A 96 -19.38 25.44 5.67
CA GLY A 96 -18.11 24.93 6.15
C GLY A 96 -17.55 23.85 5.23
N GLN A 97 -16.22 23.84 5.07
CA GLN A 97 -15.52 22.88 4.19
C GLN A 97 -14.58 21.95 4.95
N ASN A 98 -14.69 21.92 6.30
CA ASN A 98 -13.77 21.19 7.15
C ASN A 98 -14.38 19.91 7.78
N ALA A 99 -15.30 19.23 7.07
CA ALA A 99 -15.82 17.95 7.55
C ALA A 99 -14.69 16.99 8.00
N PRO A 100 -14.90 16.15 9.02
CA PRO A 100 -16.16 15.94 9.74
C PRO A 100 -16.46 17.02 10.78
N TYR A 101 -17.73 17.43 10.86
CA TYR A 101 -18.27 18.29 11.87
C TYR A 101 -18.94 17.48 12.99
N PHE A 102 -18.76 17.94 14.22
CA PHE A 102 -19.31 17.31 15.40
C PHE A 102 -20.28 18.26 16.10
N ALA A 103 -21.38 17.75 16.59
CA ALA A 103 -22.25 18.42 17.54
C ALA A 103 -22.21 17.67 18.87
N HIS A 104 -21.95 18.36 19.98
CA HIS A 104 -21.82 17.75 21.31
C HIS A 104 -20.85 16.55 21.33
N GLY A 105 -19.74 16.62 20.60
CA GLY A 105 -18.72 15.58 20.52
C GLY A 105 -19.09 14.36 19.69
N ARG A 106 -20.19 14.37 18.92
CA ARG A 106 -20.63 13.29 18.05
C ARG A 106 -20.80 13.78 16.61
N ALA A 107 -20.45 12.96 15.64
CA ALA A 107 -20.63 13.25 14.22
C ALA A 107 -21.95 12.66 13.72
N TYR A 108 -22.64 13.43 12.88
CA TYR A 108 -23.94 13.06 12.28
C TYR A 108 -23.91 13.27 10.77
N MET A 109 -24.76 12.53 10.05
CA MET A 109 -24.96 12.65 8.60
C MET A 109 -26.43 12.88 8.30
N ARG A 110 -26.70 13.82 7.42
CA ARG A 110 -28.06 14.07 6.91
C ARG A 110 -28.48 12.97 5.94
N VAL A 111 -29.64 12.34 6.20
CA VAL A 111 -30.24 11.32 5.37
C VAL A 111 -31.69 11.72 5.11
N ALA A 112 -31.96 12.28 3.95
CA ALA A 112 -33.21 12.99 3.63
C ALA A 112 -33.45 14.14 4.63
N ASP A 113 -34.47 14.04 5.48
CA ASP A 113 -34.82 15.01 6.54
C ASP A 113 -34.42 14.55 7.96
N ALA A 114 -33.71 13.43 8.08
CA ALA A 114 -33.29 12.88 9.36
C ALA A 114 -31.77 12.99 9.59
N ASP A 115 -31.39 13.15 10.86
CA ASP A 115 -30.00 13.22 11.29
C ASP A 115 -29.58 11.91 11.94
N ARG A 116 -28.71 11.16 11.27
CA ARG A 116 -28.22 9.87 11.76
C ARG A 116 -26.79 10.02 12.31
N GLN A 117 -26.55 9.50 13.50
CA GLN A 117 -25.19 9.44 14.05
C GLN A 117 -24.32 8.53 13.18
N LEU A 118 -23.12 8.99 12.87
CA LEU A 118 -22.12 8.20 12.12
C LEU A 118 -21.55 7.09 13.00
N SER A 119 -21.37 5.93 12.41
CA SER A 119 -20.57 4.86 13.00
C SER A 119 -19.07 5.20 12.93
N ALA A 120 -18.25 4.48 13.71
CA ALA A 120 -16.80 4.67 13.68
C ALA A 120 -16.20 4.45 12.27
N ALA A 121 -16.68 3.45 11.55
CA ALA A 121 -16.23 3.15 10.20
C ALA A 121 -16.59 4.25 9.18
N GLU A 122 -17.79 4.81 9.27
CA GLU A 122 -18.21 5.93 8.40
C GLU A 122 -17.44 7.21 8.71
N LEU A 123 -17.19 7.48 10.00
CA LEU A 123 -16.36 8.61 10.42
C LEU A 123 -14.93 8.47 9.94
N GLU A 124 -14.34 7.27 10.05
CA GLU A 124 -13.03 6.94 9.51
C GLU A 124 -12.98 7.20 8.00
N GLN A 125 -14.02 6.78 7.25
CA GLN A 125 -14.08 7.02 5.82
C GLN A 125 -14.09 8.51 5.47
N ILE A 126 -14.87 9.34 6.17
CA ILE A 126 -14.89 10.80 5.95
C ILE A 126 -13.51 11.42 6.24
N ILE A 127 -12.85 10.98 7.32
CA ILE A 127 -11.50 11.43 7.67
C ILE A 127 -10.49 11.02 6.60
N VAL A 128 -10.58 9.78 6.11
CA VAL A 128 -9.72 9.27 5.03
C VAL A 128 -9.96 10.06 3.75
N ASP A 129 -11.22 10.30 3.35
CA ASP A 129 -11.56 11.04 2.13
C ASP A 129 -11.11 12.51 2.20
N LYS A 130 -11.29 13.16 3.34
CA LYS A 130 -10.74 14.50 3.62
C LYS A 130 -9.22 14.51 3.47
N ASN A 131 -8.58 13.54 4.08
CA ASN A 131 -7.13 13.44 4.09
C ASN A 131 -6.57 12.98 2.74
N GLN A 132 -7.34 12.26 1.91
CA GLN A 132 -6.89 11.86 0.57
C GLN A 132 -6.53 13.05 -0.31
N ASN A 133 -7.24 14.15 -0.24
CA ASN A 133 -6.91 15.37 -0.98
C ASN A 133 -5.80 16.21 -0.30
N ALA A 134 -5.78 16.25 1.03
CA ALA A 134 -4.74 16.95 1.81
C ALA A 134 -3.43 16.13 1.93
N LEU A 135 -3.47 14.82 1.68
CA LEU A 135 -2.35 13.89 1.81
C LEU A 135 -1.70 13.53 0.47
N ARG A 136 -2.07 14.17 -0.62
CA ARG A 136 -1.38 14.03 -1.92
C ARG A 136 -0.01 14.70 -1.85
N TRP A 137 0.95 13.99 -1.24
CA TRP A 137 2.29 14.50 -1.07
C TRP A 137 2.90 14.96 -2.40
N ASP A 138 2.64 14.25 -3.48
CA ASP A 138 3.18 14.50 -4.81
C ASP A 138 2.75 15.86 -5.41
N THR A 139 1.55 16.35 -5.08
CA THR A 139 1.02 17.64 -5.54
C THR A 139 1.21 18.79 -4.55
N HIS A 140 1.66 18.51 -3.32
CA HIS A 140 1.96 19.57 -2.36
C HIS A 140 3.11 20.45 -2.85
N PRO A 141 3.04 21.76 -2.60
CA PRO A 141 4.14 22.68 -2.89
C PRO A 141 5.42 22.25 -2.17
N LEU A 142 6.54 22.39 -2.86
CA LEU A 142 7.86 22.27 -2.26
C LEU A 142 8.18 23.49 -1.41
N ASP A 143 8.80 23.23 -0.24
CA ASP A 143 9.33 24.30 0.61
C ASP A 143 10.44 25.06 -0.12
N LYS A 144 10.48 26.38 0.07
CA LYS A 144 11.53 27.23 -0.49
C LYS A 144 12.75 27.25 0.45
N PRO A 145 13.98 27.37 -0.10
CA PRO A 145 14.32 27.48 -1.53
C PRO A 145 14.08 26.18 -2.31
N TRP A 146 13.61 26.30 -3.56
CA TRP A 146 13.43 25.11 -4.41
C TRP A 146 14.77 24.47 -4.72
N PRO A 147 14.82 23.11 -4.86
CA PRO A 147 16.03 22.44 -5.29
C PRO A 147 16.36 22.80 -6.73
N ASP A 148 17.66 22.78 -7.05
CA ASP A 148 18.10 22.89 -8.45
C ASP A 148 17.53 21.72 -9.26
N LEU A 149 16.89 22.05 -10.38
CA LEU A 149 16.38 21.08 -11.34
C LEU A 149 17.37 20.88 -12.49
N ASP A 150 17.62 19.64 -12.83
CA ASP A 150 18.42 19.30 -14.00
C ASP A 150 17.61 19.49 -15.30
N ILE A 151 17.93 20.57 -16.01
CA ILE A 151 17.26 20.94 -17.26
C ILE A 151 17.38 19.82 -18.31
N LYS A 152 18.48 19.06 -18.34
CA LYS A 152 18.66 17.95 -19.28
C LYS A 152 17.67 16.82 -18.98
N LYS A 153 17.45 16.51 -17.69
CA LYS A 153 16.45 15.53 -17.26
C LYS A 153 15.04 15.97 -17.65
N VAL A 154 14.67 17.22 -17.39
CA VAL A 154 13.37 17.79 -17.80
C VAL A 154 13.18 17.72 -19.30
N LYS A 155 14.20 18.14 -20.10
CA LYS A 155 14.18 18.09 -21.56
C LYS A 155 13.98 16.68 -22.10
N ASN A 156 14.72 15.71 -21.56
CA ASN A 156 14.61 14.31 -21.96
C ASN A 156 13.23 13.73 -21.62
N PHE A 157 12.73 14.03 -20.42
CA PHE A 157 11.40 13.63 -20.00
C PHE A 157 10.30 14.25 -20.87
N ALA A 158 10.39 15.55 -21.12
CA ALA A 158 9.44 16.28 -21.98
C ALA A 158 9.35 15.66 -23.38
N LYS A 159 10.50 15.32 -23.98
CA LYS A 159 10.54 14.63 -25.28
C LYS A 159 9.87 13.26 -25.23
N ARG A 160 10.16 12.45 -24.21
CA ARG A 160 9.50 11.15 -24.02
C ARG A 160 7.99 11.27 -23.80
N ALA A 161 7.56 12.34 -23.12
CA ALA A 161 6.15 12.67 -22.90
C ALA A 161 5.46 13.31 -24.12
N GLY A 162 6.11 13.38 -25.27
CA GLY A 162 5.56 13.96 -26.50
C GLY A 162 5.42 15.49 -26.48
N LEU A 163 6.07 16.19 -25.55
CA LEU A 163 6.05 17.64 -25.51
C LEU A 163 7.06 18.23 -26.50
N PRO A 164 6.63 19.21 -27.33
CA PRO A 164 7.51 19.84 -28.33
C PRO A 164 8.45 20.84 -27.66
N TRP A 165 9.53 20.37 -27.04
CA TRP A 165 10.46 21.18 -26.23
C TRP A 165 10.88 22.49 -26.92
N ASP A 166 11.26 22.41 -28.20
CA ASP A 166 11.77 23.58 -28.93
C ASP A 166 10.69 24.63 -29.23
N ALA A 167 9.41 24.26 -29.14
CA ALA A 167 8.28 25.17 -29.32
C ALA A 167 7.70 25.73 -27.99
N LEU A 168 8.29 25.37 -26.83
CA LEU A 168 7.79 25.78 -25.53
C LEU A 168 8.30 27.15 -25.04
N GLY A 169 9.28 27.74 -25.74
CA GLY A 169 9.83 29.04 -25.36
C GLY A 169 11.08 29.39 -26.18
N ASP A 170 11.55 30.61 -26.01
CA ASP A 170 12.69 31.16 -26.77
C ASP A 170 14.03 30.76 -26.16
N ASP A 171 14.09 30.52 -24.85
CA ASP A 171 15.26 30.10 -24.11
C ASP A 171 14.99 28.88 -23.23
N ASP A 172 16.03 28.31 -22.63
CA ASP A 172 15.91 27.09 -21.81
C ASP A 172 15.14 27.32 -20.51
N GLU A 173 15.12 28.52 -19.94
CA GLU A 173 14.37 28.84 -18.74
C GLU A 173 12.87 28.88 -19.01
N ASN A 174 12.44 29.55 -20.09
CA ASN A 174 11.06 29.56 -20.55
C ASN A 174 10.57 28.16 -20.93
N ARG A 175 11.40 27.38 -21.62
CA ARG A 175 11.10 25.99 -21.97
C ARG A 175 10.95 25.10 -20.74
N LEU A 176 11.82 25.26 -19.74
CA LEU A 176 11.75 24.58 -18.46
C LEU A 176 10.43 24.89 -17.76
N GLN A 177 10.12 26.18 -17.57
CA GLN A 177 8.90 26.62 -16.90
C GLN A 177 7.64 26.11 -17.63
N ALA A 178 7.57 26.26 -18.95
CA ALA A 178 6.45 25.80 -19.75
C ALA A 178 6.28 24.26 -19.70
N SER A 179 7.40 23.52 -19.66
CA SER A 179 7.36 22.06 -19.49
C SER A 179 6.82 21.67 -18.13
N LEU A 180 7.29 22.30 -17.06
CA LEU A 180 6.82 22.03 -15.70
C LEU A 180 5.31 22.32 -15.53
N ILE A 181 4.81 23.39 -16.16
CA ILE A 181 3.37 23.71 -16.18
C ILE A 181 2.59 22.62 -16.91
N LYS A 182 3.05 22.22 -18.11
CA LYS A 182 2.35 21.17 -18.91
C LYS A 182 2.41 19.78 -18.28
N LEU A 183 3.39 19.53 -17.43
CA LEU A 183 3.53 18.31 -16.63
C LEU A 183 2.79 18.37 -15.28
N ASP A 184 2.05 19.45 -15.01
CA ASP A 184 1.36 19.71 -13.75
C ASP A 184 2.29 19.80 -12.53
N LEU A 185 3.58 20.05 -12.74
CA LEU A 185 4.61 20.14 -11.70
C LEU A 185 4.81 21.56 -11.16
N LEU A 186 4.42 22.58 -11.93
CA LEU A 186 4.39 23.97 -11.52
C LEU A 186 2.96 24.47 -11.56
N GLN A 187 2.34 24.67 -10.38
CA GLN A 187 0.95 25.07 -10.23
C GLN A 187 0.86 26.37 -9.43
N LYS A 188 0.18 27.40 -9.98
CA LYS A 188 0.03 28.72 -9.33
C LYS A 188 1.36 29.36 -8.90
N GLY A 189 2.44 29.09 -9.64
CA GLY A 189 3.78 29.60 -9.30
C GLY A 189 4.50 28.82 -8.19
N GLU A 190 3.95 27.68 -7.74
CA GLU A 190 4.55 26.80 -6.74
C GLU A 190 4.94 25.45 -7.38
N LEU A 191 6.17 25.02 -7.11
CA LEU A 191 6.69 23.72 -7.60
C LEU A 191 6.20 22.60 -6.70
N CYS A 192 5.68 21.52 -7.29
CA CYS A 192 5.17 20.37 -6.54
C CYS A 192 6.30 19.39 -6.12
N ASN A 193 6.06 18.66 -5.01
CA ASN A 193 7.01 17.66 -4.50
C ASN A 193 7.41 16.59 -5.55
N ALA A 194 6.50 16.21 -6.46
CA ALA A 194 6.81 15.27 -7.52
C ALA A 194 8.00 15.73 -8.38
N ALA A 195 8.16 17.04 -8.64
CA ALA A 195 9.26 17.56 -9.43
C ALA A 195 10.64 17.19 -8.86
N ARG A 196 10.75 17.15 -7.52
CA ARG A 196 11.97 16.75 -6.82
C ARG A 196 12.40 15.32 -7.17
N LEU A 197 11.44 14.39 -7.27
CA LEU A 197 11.74 12.98 -7.50
C LEU A 197 12.29 12.69 -8.89
N PHE A 198 11.83 13.47 -9.88
CA PHE A 198 12.18 13.25 -11.29
C PHE A 198 13.35 14.12 -11.77
N PHE A 199 13.54 15.31 -11.19
CA PHE A 199 14.39 16.32 -11.82
C PHE A 199 15.35 17.03 -10.88
N ALA A 200 15.25 16.88 -9.55
CA ALA A 200 16.16 17.54 -8.64
C ALA A 200 17.57 16.95 -8.73
N SER A 201 18.56 17.82 -8.54
CA SER A 201 19.97 17.41 -8.41
C SER A 201 20.24 16.64 -7.12
N GLN A 202 19.38 16.78 -6.10
CA GLN A 202 19.47 16.01 -4.88
C GLN A 202 18.86 14.62 -5.09
N PRO A 203 19.65 13.55 -4.93
CA PRO A 203 19.17 12.20 -5.18
C PRO A 203 18.20 11.72 -4.10
N ILE A 204 17.34 10.76 -4.46
CA ILE A 204 16.66 9.85 -3.55
C ILE A 204 17.41 8.53 -3.49
N GLN A 205 17.04 7.63 -2.57
CA GLN A 205 17.77 6.39 -2.35
C GLN A 205 16.93 5.14 -2.58
N LEU A 206 17.61 4.10 -3.09
CA LEU A 206 17.16 2.72 -3.17
C LEU A 206 18.15 1.83 -2.42
N ARG A 207 17.68 0.91 -1.59
CA ARG A 207 18.53 -0.07 -0.91
C ARG A 207 18.35 -1.47 -1.48
N CYS A 208 19.48 -2.10 -1.79
CA CYS A 208 19.53 -3.45 -2.32
C CYS A 208 20.42 -4.33 -1.45
N ALA A 209 20.03 -5.59 -1.24
CA ALA A 209 20.87 -6.57 -0.54
C ALA A 209 20.64 -7.98 -1.08
N VAL A 210 21.72 -8.77 -1.10
CA VAL A 210 21.71 -10.22 -1.36
C VAL A 210 22.02 -10.94 -0.05
N PHE A 211 21.15 -11.88 0.31
CA PHE A 211 21.26 -12.70 1.51
C PHE A 211 21.74 -14.11 1.17
N GLY A 212 22.69 -14.62 1.97
CA GLY A 212 23.24 -15.97 1.83
C GLY A 212 22.30 -17.11 2.26
N THR A 213 21.16 -16.77 2.84
CA THR A 213 20.20 -17.69 3.44
C THR A 213 18.77 -17.33 3.01
N THR A 214 17.79 -18.01 3.56
CA THR A 214 16.36 -17.67 3.37
C THR A 214 15.85 -16.63 4.37
N ASP A 215 16.73 -16.16 5.26
CA ASP A 215 16.51 -15.10 6.25
C ASP A 215 17.48 -13.93 6.05
N THR A 216 17.42 -12.93 6.92
CA THR A 216 18.22 -11.70 6.85
C THR A 216 19.54 -11.77 7.65
N VAL A 217 19.93 -12.95 8.18
CA VAL A 217 21.07 -13.09 9.09
C VAL A 217 22.40 -12.87 8.38
N THR A 218 22.56 -13.39 7.15
CA THR A 218 23.82 -13.33 6.41
C THR A 218 23.67 -12.49 5.15
N ILE A 219 24.27 -11.30 5.13
CA ILE A 219 24.34 -10.44 3.94
C ILE A 219 25.58 -10.82 3.14
N ILE A 220 25.42 -11.15 1.86
CA ILE A 220 26.53 -11.42 0.91
C ILE A 220 26.95 -10.15 0.19
N ASP A 221 25.98 -9.36 -0.25
CA ASP A 221 26.17 -8.10 -0.94
C ASP A 221 25.15 -7.06 -0.49
N ARG A 222 25.59 -5.81 -0.41
CA ARG A 222 24.71 -4.68 -0.11
C ARG A 222 25.12 -3.50 -0.98
N HIS A 223 24.12 -2.86 -1.58
CA HIS A 223 24.34 -1.66 -2.35
C HIS A 223 23.23 -0.65 -2.10
N ASP A 224 23.61 0.59 -1.80
CA ASP A 224 22.68 1.72 -1.68
C ASP A 224 22.89 2.59 -2.94
N PHE A 225 21.85 2.73 -3.76
CA PHE A 225 21.88 3.53 -4.99
C PHE A 225 21.27 4.89 -4.72
N ASP A 226 21.90 5.93 -5.26
CA ASP A 226 21.43 7.30 -5.23
C ASP A 226 21.11 7.76 -6.67
N GLY A 227 19.96 8.41 -6.87
CA GLY A 227 19.54 8.86 -8.20
C GLY A 227 18.15 9.49 -8.20
N ASP A 228 17.62 9.82 -9.36
CA ASP A 228 16.22 10.15 -9.53
C ASP A 228 15.36 8.88 -9.59
N ILE A 229 14.04 9.06 -9.57
CA ILE A 229 13.10 7.93 -9.51
C ILE A 229 13.22 6.99 -10.73
N LEU A 230 13.57 7.50 -11.91
CA LEU A 230 13.71 6.71 -13.13
C LEU A 230 15.02 5.91 -13.11
N GLU A 231 16.12 6.56 -12.72
CA GLU A 231 17.43 5.93 -12.53
C GLU A 231 17.35 4.78 -11.53
N LEU A 232 16.68 4.99 -10.40
CA LEU A 232 16.56 3.97 -9.35
C LEU A 232 15.68 2.78 -9.75
N ILE A 233 14.66 2.98 -10.57
CA ILE A 233 13.86 1.88 -11.13
C ILE A 233 14.74 1.00 -12.04
N GLU A 234 15.56 1.62 -12.87
CA GLU A 234 16.50 0.90 -13.74
C GLU A 234 17.57 0.16 -12.93
N GLU A 235 18.17 0.81 -11.92
CA GLU A 235 19.17 0.19 -11.06
C GLU A 235 18.59 -0.98 -10.25
N ALA A 236 17.37 -0.87 -9.74
CA ALA A 236 16.68 -1.99 -9.09
C ALA A 236 16.57 -3.21 -10.00
N GLN A 237 16.17 -2.99 -11.27
CA GLN A 237 16.02 -4.05 -12.26
C GLN A 237 17.37 -4.68 -12.62
N LYS A 238 18.40 -3.87 -12.87
CA LYS A 238 19.77 -4.34 -13.15
C LYS A 238 20.33 -5.14 -11.98
N TYR A 239 20.14 -4.65 -10.74
CA TYR A 239 20.62 -5.33 -9.54
C TYR A 239 19.97 -6.71 -9.36
N ILE A 240 18.65 -6.81 -9.58
CA ILE A 240 17.97 -8.10 -9.54
C ILE A 240 18.52 -9.04 -10.61
N LEU A 241 18.60 -8.61 -11.87
CA LEU A 241 19.10 -9.43 -12.98
C LEU A 241 20.52 -9.94 -12.74
N LYS A 242 21.38 -9.14 -12.13
CA LYS A 242 22.77 -9.54 -11.80
C LYS A 242 22.82 -10.67 -10.76
N ASN A 243 21.80 -10.79 -9.90
CA ASN A 243 21.84 -11.63 -8.71
C ASN A 243 20.82 -12.78 -8.71
N ILE A 244 20.02 -12.95 -9.77
CA ILE A 244 19.13 -14.11 -9.97
C ILE A 244 19.72 -15.06 -11.01
N HIS A 245 19.17 -16.26 -11.07
CA HIS A 245 19.56 -17.24 -12.09
C HIS A 245 18.97 -16.87 -13.45
N ILE A 246 19.82 -16.95 -14.48
CA ILE A 246 19.42 -16.75 -15.88
C ILE A 246 19.69 -18.08 -16.61
N GLY A 247 18.60 -18.76 -16.93
CA GLY A 247 18.64 -19.95 -17.80
C GLY A 247 18.77 -19.56 -19.27
N MET A 248 18.76 -20.54 -20.13
CA MET A 248 18.71 -20.31 -21.58
C MET A 248 17.67 -21.21 -22.24
N ARG A 249 17.06 -20.69 -23.29
CA ARG A 249 16.21 -21.43 -24.21
C ARG A 249 16.69 -21.23 -25.64
N LEU A 250 16.56 -22.28 -26.47
CA LEU A 250 16.80 -22.13 -27.90
C LEU A 250 15.48 -21.76 -28.60
N GLU A 251 15.47 -20.69 -29.32
CA GLU A 251 14.39 -20.30 -30.22
C GLU A 251 14.90 -20.36 -31.67
N GLY A 252 14.59 -21.46 -32.35
CA GLY A 252 15.19 -21.78 -33.63
C GLY A 252 16.70 -22.03 -33.49
N LEU A 253 17.51 -21.19 -34.16
CA LEU A 253 18.97 -21.25 -34.11
C LEU A 253 19.58 -20.30 -33.07
N TYR A 254 18.78 -19.53 -32.36
CA TYR A 254 19.24 -18.49 -31.43
C TYR A 254 19.06 -18.88 -29.98
N ARG A 255 20.03 -18.53 -29.17
CA ARG A 255 19.96 -18.60 -27.72
C ARG A 255 19.22 -17.37 -27.20
N VAL A 256 18.21 -17.60 -26.36
CA VAL A 256 17.49 -16.57 -25.60
C VAL A 256 17.74 -16.79 -24.13
N ASP A 257 18.22 -15.77 -23.45
CA ASP A 257 18.41 -15.79 -22.01
C ASP A 257 17.05 -15.62 -21.30
N VAL A 258 16.74 -16.54 -20.38
CA VAL A 258 15.46 -16.58 -19.67
C VAL A 258 15.72 -16.43 -18.19
N PRO A 259 15.44 -15.27 -17.60
CA PRO A 259 15.49 -15.08 -16.15
C PRO A 259 14.51 -16.01 -15.43
N GLU A 260 14.91 -16.52 -14.26
CA GLU A 260 14.07 -17.41 -13.44
C GLU A 260 12.77 -16.78 -12.93
N ILE A 261 12.69 -15.44 -12.91
CA ILE A 261 11.51 -14.64 -12.55
C ILE A 261 11.20 -13.73 -13.73
N SER A 262 9.91 -13.62 -14.11
CA SER A 262 9.48 -12.74 -15.19
C SER A 262 9.95 -11.29 -14.97
N MET A 263 10.60 -10.74 -15.97
CA MET A 263 11.08 -9.36 -15.93
C MET A 263 9.93 -8.35 -16.01
N GLU A 264 8.86 -8.70 -16.69
CA GLU A 264 7.64 -7.89 -16.77
C GLU A 264 7.00 -7.76 -15.38
N ALA A 265 6.89 -8.86 -14.65
CA ALA A 265 6.33 -8.86 -13.29
C ALA A 265 7.24 -8.10 -12.30
N LEU A 266 8.56 -8.30 -12.37
CA LEU A 266 9.52 -7.57 -11.52
C LEU A 266 9.51 -6.07 -11.82
N ARG A 267 9.54 -5.69 -13.10
CA ARG A 267 9.49 -4.29 -13.54
C ARG A 267 8.24 -3.60 -13.00
N GLU A 268 7.09 -4.21 -13.15
CA GLU A 268 5.82 -3.66 -12.68
C GLU A 268 5.81 -3.54 -11.15
N ALA A 269 6.32 -4.53 -10.42
CA ALA A 269 6.42 -4.46 -8.96
C ALA A 269 7.36 -3.34 -8.48
N ILE A 270 8.48 -3.12 -9.15
CA ILE A 270 9.42 -2.04 -8.85
C ILE A 270 8.78 -0.68 -9.11
N ILE A 271 8.16 -0.49 -10.28
CA ILE A 271 7.47 0.77 -10.61
C ILE A 271 6.36 1.04 -9.59
N ASN A 272 5.55 0.04 -9.25
CA ASN A 272 4.50 0.16 -8.25
C ASN A 272 5.06 0.51 -6.87
N ALA A 273 6.22 -0.02 -6.49
CA ALA A 273 6.88 0.31 -5.23
C ALA A 273 7.22 1.80 -5.14
N PHE A 274 7.74 2.41 -6.18
CA PHE A 274 8.04 3.84 -6.23
C PHE A 274 6.77 4.69 -6.40
N CYS A 275 5.85 4.28 -7.26
CA CYS A 275 4.59 4.99 -7.54
C CYS A 275 3.70 5.10 -6.30
N HIS A 276 3.59 4.02 -5.52
CA HIS A 276 2.70 3.93 -4.35
C HIS A 276 3.41 4.13 -3.01
N ARG A 277 4.72 4.47 -3.00
CA ARG A 277 5.46 4.78 -1.79
C ARG A 277 4.77 5.90 -0.99
N ASP A 278 4.77 5.78 0.32
CA ASP A 278 4.51 6.93 1.19
C ASP A 278 5.78 7.77 1.30
N TRP A 279 5.86 8.85 0.52
CA TRP A 279 7.02 9.72 0.45
C TRP A 279 7.23 10.57 1.72
N ARG A 280 6.29 10.55 2.67
CA ARG A 280 6.46 11.14 4.01
C ARG A 280 7.21 10.21 4.96
N ASN A 281 7.23 8.91 4.64
CA ASN A 281 8.00 7.93 5.38
C ASN A 281 9.49 8.08 5.00
N PRO A 282 10.42 8.23 5.98
CA PRO A 282 11.84 8.37 5.72
C PRO A 282 12.51 7.10 5.20
N ASP A 283 11.88 5.92 5.36
CA ASP A 283 12.42 4.65 4.87
C ASP A 283 12.49 4.59 3.34
N TYR A 284 13.27 3.67 2.82
CA TYR A 284 13.60 3.53 1.40
C TYR A 284 12.79 2.41 0.75
N VAL A 285 12.62 2.48 -0.59
CA VAL A 285 12.29 1.30 -1.38
C VAL A 285 13.47 0.33 -1.28
N GLN A 286 13.20 -0.95 -1.07
CA GLN A 286 14.22 -1.96 -0.84
C GLN A 286 14.03 -3.14 -1.79
N VAL A 287 15.14 -3.67 -2.29
CA VAL A 287 15.22 -4.95 -3.00
C VAL A 287 16.02 -5.92 -2.15
N ALA A 288 15.40 -7.01 -1.72
CA ALA A 288 16.02 -8.04 -0.91
C ALA A 288 16.02 -9.37 -1.67
N ILE A 289 17.20 -9.88 -2.01
CA ILE A 289 17.37 -11.12 -2.77
C ILE A 289 17.83 -12.21 -1.81
N PHE A 290 16.96 -13.18 -1.57
CA PHE A 290 17.22 -14.36 -0.75
C PHE A 290 17.55 -15.56 -1.64
N LYS A 291 17.99 -16.67 -1.05
CA LYS A 291 18.21 -17.92 -1.80
C LYS A 291 16.95 -18.42 -2.49
N ASN A 292 15.80 -18.30 -1.84
CA ASN A 292 14.53 -18.87 -2.28
C ASN A 292 13.54 -17.83 -2.86
N ARG A 293 13.82 -16.53 -2.77
CA ARG A 293 12.89 -15.48 -3.24
C ARG A 293 13.58 -14.13 -3.47
N VAL A 294 12.92 -13.29 -4.23
CA VAL A 294 13.21 -11.86 -4.36
C VAL A 294 12.05 -11.08 -3.76
N GLU A 295 12.34 -10.12 -2.90
CA GLU A 295 11.34 -9.21 -2.32
C GLU A 295 11.57 -7.78 -2.79
N VAL A 296 10.52 -7.15 -3.29
CA VAL A 296 10.44 -5.70 -3.50
C VAL A 296 9.60 -5.13 -2.38
N ARG A 297 10.19 -4.26 -1.56
CA ARG A 297 9.60 -3.70 -0.34
C ARG A 297 9.37 -2.21 -0.49
N ASN A 298 8.17 -1.77 -0.19
CA ASN A 298 7.73 -0.40 -0.33
C ASN A 298 7.29 0.16 1.03
N PRO A 299 7.86 1.28 1.53
CA PRO A 299 7.32 2.02 2.65
C PRO A 299 5.93 2.59 2.32
N GLY A 300 4.93 2.15 3.05
CA GLY A 300 3.53 2.49 2.86
C GLY A 300 2.67 1.26 2.53
N GLY A 301 1.66 1.01 3.36
CA GLY A 301 0.68 -0.05 3.14
C GLY A 301 -0.27 0.27 1.96
N LEU A 302 -1.25 -0.56 1.71
CA LEU A 302 -2.29 -0.29 0.72
C LEU A 302 -3.05 1.00 1.08
N PHE A 303 -3.36 1.80 0.07
CA PHE A 303 -3.95 3.13 0.24
C PHE A 303 -5.46 3.11 0.07
N GLY A 304 -6.16 4.00 0.80
CA GLY A 304 -7.60 4.23 0.64
C GLY A 304 -8.49 3.05 1.06
N GLY A 305 -8.09 2.29 2.09
CA GLY A 305 -8.87 1.16 2.61
C GLY A 305 -8.84 -0.09 1.72
N LEU A 306 -7.99 -0.12 0.66
CA LEU A 306 -7.85 -1.28 -0.21
C LEU A 306 -7.27 -2.48 0.57
N THR A 307 -7.91 -3.63 0.47
CA THR A 307 -7.43 -4.88 1.06
C THR A 307 -6.59 -5.70 0.07
N LEU A 308 -5.74 -6.61 0.59
CA LEU A 308 -4.97 -7.54 -0.26
C LEU A 308 -5.88 -8.42 -1.13
N ALA A 309 -7.05 -8.79 -0.61
CA ALA A 309 -8.01 -9.61 -1.34
C ALA A 309 -8.64 -8.86 -2.53
N GLU A 310 -9.01 -7.60 -2.33
CA GLU A 310 -9.53 -6.73 -3.40
C GLU A 310 -8.47 -6.39 -4.43
N MET A 311 -7.25 -6.09 -3.99
CA MET A 311 -6.11 -5.85 -4.86
C MET A 311 -5.84 -7.05 -5.79
N ARG A 312 -5.88 -8.29 -5.26
CA ARG A 312 -5.68 -9.53 -6.05
C ARG A 312 -6.79 -9.79 -7.06
N LYS A 313 -8.03 -9.34 -6.80
CA LYS A 313 -9.14 -9.47 -7.75
C LYS A 313 -8.95 -8.60 -9.00
N GLY A 314 -8.06 -7.62 -8.95
CA GLY A 314 -7.85 -6.64 -10.03
C GLY A 314 -9.01 -5.64 -10.14
N ASN A 315 -8.94 -4.76 -11.15
CA ASN A 315 -9.96 -3.75 -11.49
C ASN A 315 -10.18 -2.64 -10.46
N VAL A 316 -9.44 -2.61 -9.35
CA VAL A 316 -9.49 -1.53 -8.36
C VAL A 316 -8.10 -0.91 -8.23
N SER A 317 -7.99 0.38 -8.54
CA SER A 317 -6.76 1.16 -8.35
C SER A 317 -7.03 2.33 -7.43
N ARG A 318 -6.36 2.35 -6.28
CA ARG A 318 -6.33 3.49 -5.36
C ARG A 318 -4.94 4.11 -5.41
N ARG A 319 -4.82 5.28 -6.02
CA ARG A 319 -3.52 5.95 -6.23
C ARG A 319 -3.16 6.81 -5.03
N ARG A 320 -2.05 6.48 -4.34
CA ARG A 320 -1.51 7.33 -3.27
C ARG A 320 -0.92 8.62 -3.85
N ASN A 321 -0.18 8.51 -4.97
CA ASN A 321 0.51 9.60 -5.64
C ASN A 321 0.02 9.70 -7.10
N PRO A 322 -1.15 10.36 -7.35
CA PRO A 322 -1.74 10.41 -8.68
C PRO A 322 -0.87 11.12 -9.72
N LEU A 323 -0.15 12.19 -9.33
CA LEU A 323 0.72 12.94 -10.24
C LEU A 323 1.93 12.12 -10.65
N ILE A 324 2.57 11.38 -9.72
CA ILE A 324 3.66 10.45 -10.03
C ILE A 324 3.18 9.37 -11.01
N ALA A 325 2.01 8.78 -10.76
CA ALA A 325 1.42 7.79 -11.65
C ALA A 325 1.14 8.36 -13.05
N ASP A 326 0.67 9.61 -13.13
CA ASP A 326 0.43 10.28 -14.42
C ASP A 326 1.74 10.57 -15.16
N LEU A 327 2.78 11.00 -14.46
CA LEU A 327 4.10 11.19 -15.05
C LEU A 327 4.67 9.90 -15.64
N PHE A 328 4.58 8.77 -14.92
CA PHE A 328 4.99 7.48 -15.46
C PHE A 328 4.18 7.07 -16.70
N ARG A 329 2.86 7.34 -16.69
CA ARG A 329 1.99 7.07 -17.83
C ARG A 329 2.37 7.92 -19.06
N ARG A 330 2.71 9.21 -18.87
CA ARG A 330 3.10 10.12 -19.95
C ARG A 330 4.36 9.67 -20.70
N ILE A 331 5.23 8.92 -20.03
CA ILE A 331 6.44 8.35 -20.65
C ILE A 331 6.31 6.84 -20.92
N GLU A 332 5.09 6.31 -20.93
CA GLU A 332 4.75 4.93 -21.29
C GLU A 332 5.40 3.87 -20.37
N MET A 333 5.75 4.25 -19.14
CA MET A 333 6.29 3.31 -18.15
C MET A 333 5.21 2.45 -17.51
N VAL A 334 3.98 2.95 -17.37
CA VAL A 334 2.83 2.23 -16.84
C VAL A 334 1.66 2.35 -17.81
N GLU A 335 0.89 1.28 -17.89
CA GLU A 335 -0.42 1.32 -18.55
C GLU A 335 -1.46 1.84 -17.53
N GLY A 336 -2.38 2.66 -17.98
CA GLY A 336 -3.53 3.06 -17.17
C GLY A 336 -4.47 1.88 -16.88
N TRP A 337 -5.60 2.13 -16.24
CA TRP A 337 -6.70 1.18 -16.07
C TRP A 337 -6.50 0.05 -15.05
N GLY A 338 -5.53 0.14 -14.13
CA GLY A 338 -5.35 -0.86 -13.06
C GLY A 338 -4.84 -2.23 -13.56
N ARG A 339 -4.20 -2.30 -14.73
CA ARG A 339 -3.67 -3.53 -15.32
C ARG A 339 -2.39 -4.05 -14.67
N GLY A 340 -1.71 -3.23 -13.86
CA GLY A 340 -0.42 -3.59 -13.26
C GLY A 340 -0.48 -4.85 -12.39
N MET A 341 -1.48 -4.94 -11.51
CA MET A 341 -1.63 -6.13 -10.66
C MET A 341 -1.99 -7.40 -11.46
N PRO A 342 -2.97 -7.38 -12.38
CA PRO A 342 -3.19 -8.50 -13.31
C PRO A 342 -1.93 -8.92 -14.06
N LEU A 343 -1.12 -7.98 -14.57
CA LEU A 343 0.14 -8.27 -15.27
C LEU A 343 1.13 -9.03 -14.37
N ILE A 344 1.30 -8.60 -13.11
CA ILE A 344 2.17 -9.31 -12.15
C ILE A 344 1.65 -10.73 -11.92
N LEU A 345 0.35 -10.91 -11.68
CA LEU A 345 -0.26 -12.21 -11.38
C LEU A 345 -0.23 -13.16 -12.58
N GLU A 346 -0.36 -12.66 -13.80
CA GLU A 346 -0.27 -13.43 -15.04
C GLU A 346 1.15 -13.94 -15.28
N ASN A 347 2.15 -13.07 -15.11
CA ASN A 347 3.56 -13.37 -15.39
C ASN A 347 4.31 -13.99 -14.22
N ALA A 348 3.79 -13.88 -12.99
CA ALA A 348 4.33 -14.50 -11.77
C ALA A 348 3.19 -14.99 -10.87
N PRO A 349 2.47 -16.09 -11.22
CA PRO A 349 1.29 -16.56 -10.46
C PRO A 349 1.59 -16.93 -9.01
N SER A 350 2.83 -17.30 -8.70
CA SER A 350 3.29 -17.66 -7.35
C SER A 350 3.69 -16.45 -6.49
N VAL A 351 3.51 -15.21 -6.98
CA VAL A 351 3.84 -14.02 -6.21
C VAL A 351 2.99 -13.91 -4.95
N GLU A 352 3.63 -13.60 -3.84
CA GLU A 352 2.97 -13.35 -2.57
C GLU A 352 3.04 -11.86 -2.21
N PHE A 353 1.93 -11.32 -1.74
CA PHE A 353 1.85 -9.95 -1.23
C PHE A 353 1.58 -9.95 0.25
N ARG A 354 2.34 -9.15 1.00
CA ARG A 354 2.21 -9.02 2.46
C ARG A 354 2.25 -7.55 2.88
N GLN A 355 1.57 -7.25 3.97
CA GLN A 355 1.74 -5.99 4.69
C GLN A 355 2.29 -6.28 6.09
N VAL A 356 3.43 -5.71 6.42
CA VAL A 356 4.09 -5.92 7.71
C VAL A 356 4.72 -4.61 8.17
N ALA A 357 4.39 -4.14 9.37
CA ALA A 357 4.99 -2.96 10.00
C ALA A 357 5.01 -1.71 9.09
N GLY A 358 3.92 -1.46 8.35
CA GLY A 358 3.83 -0.31 7.45
C GLY A 358 4.53 -0.48 6.10
N LEU A 359 5.16 -1.63 5.84
CA LEU A 359 5.72 -1.98 4.54
C LEU A 359 4.73 -2.81 3.73
N PHE A 360 4.65 -2.55 2.42
CA PHE A 360 4.06 -3.45 1.44
C PHE A 360 5.18 -4.23 0.76
N ILE A 361 5.05 -5.55 0.69
CA ILE A 361 6.08 -6.47 0.20
C ILE A 361 5.49 -7.33 -0.92
N ALA A 362 6.10 -7.29 -2.11
CA ALA A 362 5.89 -8.24 -3.19
C ALA A 362 7.04 -9.26 -3.18
N SER A 363 6.72 -10.54 -3.02
CA SER A 363 7.68 -11.64 -2.87
C SER A 363 7.55 -12.62 -4.03
N PHE A 364 8.61 -12.76 -4.81
CA PHE A 364 8.72 -13.63 -5.97
C PHE A 364 9.57 -14.85 -5.62
N ALA A 365 9.01 -16.05 -5.73
CA ALA A 365 9.76 -17.28 -5.52
C ALA A 365 10.87 -17.45 -6.58
N ARG A 366 11.99 -18.04 -6.18
CA ARG A 366 13.11 -18.39 -7.08
C ARG A 366 13.07 -19.88 -7.42
N PRO A 367 12.62 -20.25 -8.63
CA PRO A 367 12.55 -21.66 -9.07
C PRO A 367 13.90 -22.37 -9.04
N SER A 368 15.01 -21.67 -9.28
CA SER A 368 16.36 -22.24 -9.23
C SER A 368 16.73 -22.83 -7.87
N PHE A 369 16.15 -22.34 -6.79
CA PHE A 369 16.35 -22.88 -5.45
C PHE A 369 15.80 -24.31 -5.34
N SER A 370 14.65 -24.58 -5.93
CA SER A 370 14.04 -25.91 -5.97
C SER A 370 14.76 -26.86 -6.94
N LEU A 371 15.29 -26.34 -8.05
CA LEU A 371 16.06 -27.13 -9.04
C LEU A 371 17.41 -27.57 -8.48
N ASN A 372 18.11 -26.73 -7.72
CA ASN A 372 19.36 -27.09 -7.07
C ASN A 372 19.19 -28.21 -6.03
N ASP A 373 18.03 -28.30 -5.38
CA ASP A 373 17.69 -29.44 -4.53
C ASP A 373 17.44 -30.71 -5.34
N GLN A 374 16.93 -30.65 -6.57
CA GLN A 374 16.70 -31.77 -7.46
C GLN A 374 17.96 -32.21 -8.20
N GLU A 375 18.81 -31.32 -8.70
CA GLU A 375 20.09 -31.68 -9.36
C GLU A 375 21.08 -32.36 -8.38
N THR A 376 21.00 -32.05 -7.09
CA THR A 376 21.80 -32.74 -6.08
C THR A 376 21.33 -34.19 -5.90
N VAL A 377 20.07 -34.45 -6.23
CA VAL A 377 19.48 -35.81 -6.23
C VAL A 377 19.80 -36.56 -7.52
N GLU A 378 19.78 -35.93 -8.69
CA GLU A 378 20.03 -36.58 -10.00
C GLU A 378 21.51 -36.89 -10.26
N LYS A 379 22.45 -36.06 -9.80
CA LYS A 379 23.90 -36.33 -9.89
C LYS A 379 24.36 -37.54 -9.04
N THR A 380 23.52 -37.96 -8.07
CA THR A 380 23.77 -39.17 -7.26
C THR A 380 23.00 -40.41 -7.77
N ALA A 381 22.06 -40.24 -8.72
CA ALA A 381 21.19 -41.32 -9.21
C ALA A 381 21.68 -41.99 -10.53
N GLY A 382 22.88 -41.65 -10.99
CA GLY A 382 23.50 -42.24 -12.20
C GLY A 382 24.15 -43.62 -11.95
N THR A 383 23.55 -44.51 -11.24
CA THR A 383 23.77 -45.98 -11.36
C THR A 383 22.77 -46.74 -10.47
N THR A 384 22.00 -47.59 -11.11
CA THR A 384 21.16 -48.68 -10.59
C THR A 384 19.68 -48.38 -10.36
N THR A 385 18.90 -48.94 -11.27
CA THR A 385 17.46 -49.25 -11.26
C THR A 385 16.98 -49.96 -10.00
N SER A 386 15.96 -49.44 -9.33
CA SER A 386 14.72 -50.20 -9.03
C SER A 386 13.68 -49.34 -8.28
N LYS A 387 12.42 -49.57 -8.63
CA LYS A 387 11.18 -48.93 -8.12
C LYS A 387 10.98 -49.16 -6.62
N THR A 388 10.48 -48.17 -5.87
CA THR A 388 9.13 -48.21 -5.25
C THR A 388 8.92 -47.05 -4.25
N THR A 389 7.87 -46.28 -4.48
CA THR A 389 6.90 -45.57 -3.63
C THR A 389 7.29 -45.01 -2.24
N GLY A 390 7.18 -43.69 -2.07
CA GLY A 390 6.57 -43.10 -0.88
C GLY A 390 7.49 -42.46 0.14
N SER A 391 7.66 -41.08 0.03
CA SER A 391 7.80 -40.16 1.15
C SER A 391 9.03 -40.25 2.06
N ALA A 392 10.04 -39.62 1.68
CA ALA A 392 11.12 -38.82 2.31
C ALA A 392 12.28 -38.78 1.34
N THR A 393 12.18 -37.92 0.35
CA THR A 393 13.14 -37.76 -0.74
C THR A 393 14.30 -36.91 -0.28
N GLY A 394 15.53 -37.46 -0.33
CA GLY A 394 16.77 -36.74 -0.08
C GLY A 394 17.70 -37.48 0.88
N ARG A 395 18.93 -37.00 1.05
CA ARG A 395 19.96 -37.55 1.98
C ARG A 395 19.45 -37.84 3.39
N ALA A 396 18.46 -37.07 3.86
CA ALA A 396 17.79 -37.31 5.13
C ALA A 396 16.94 -38.58 5.13
N GLY A 397 16.33 -38.95 4.00
CA GLY A 397 15.59 -40.20 3.84
C GLY A 397 16.51 -41.42 3.83
N VAL A 398 17.63 -41.33 3.11
CA VAL A 398 18.67 -42.39 3.07
C VAL A 398 19.28 -42.59 4.45
N LEU A 399 19.50 -41.48 5.20
CA LEU A 399 19.99 -41.56 6.58
C LEU A 399 18.98 -42.24 7.52
N LEU A 400 17.70 -41.93 7.39
CA LEU A 400 16.63 -42.59 8.17
C LEU A 400 16.53 -44.09 7.87
N GLU A 401 16.64 -44.46 6.60
CA GLU A 401 16.59 -45.86 6.15
C GLU A 401 17.82 -46.62 6.68
N HIS A 402 19.01 -46.05 6.55
CA HIS A 402 20.22 -46.63 7.10
C HIS A 402 20.14 -46.80 8.63
N LEU A 403 19.64 -45.81 9.37
CA LEU A 403 19.49 -45.88 10.81
C LEU A 403 18.36 -46.81 11.28
N ARG A 404 17.40 -47.12 10.42
CA ARG A 404 16.39 -48.15 10.69
C ARG A 404 17.00 -49.56 10.70
N ASP A 405 17.91 -49.80 9.74
CA ASP A 405 18.55 -51.12 9.59
C ASP A 405 19.79 -51.25 10.49
N HIS A 406 20.46 -50.14 10.79
CA HIS A 406 21.69 -50.06 11.56
C HIS A 406 21.61 -49.01 12.68
N PRO A 407 20.83 -49.22 13.74
CA PRO A 407 20.54 -48.20 14.74
C PRO A 407 21.72 -47.79 15.63
N GLN A 408 22.82 -48.56 15.63
CA GLN A 408 24.00 -48.29 16.43
C GLN A 408 25.13 -47.60 15.66
N THR A 409 24.94 -47.29 14.37
CA THR A 409 25.97 -46.68 13.53
C THR A 409 26.43 -45.32 14.07
N THR A 410 27.73 -45.15 14.11
CA THR A 410 28.38 -43.90 14.58
C THR A 410 28.40 -42.85 13.47
N ILE A 411 28.57 -41.57 13.84
CA ILE A 411 28.63 -40.47 12.89
C ILE A 411 29.72 -40.62 11.82
N PRO A 412 30.98 -41.05 12.19
CA PRO A 412 32.02 -41.31 11.19
C PRO A 412 31.69 -42.46 10.25
N GLU A 413 31.01 -43.51 10.72
CA GLU A 413 30.57 -44.64 9.91
C GLU A 413 29.44 -44.22 8.95
N MET A 414 28.45 -43.45 9.44
CA MET A 414 27.41 -42.85 8.60
C MET A 414 28.01 -41.97 7.51
N ALA A 415 28.98 -41.12 7.87
CA ALA A 415 29.69 -40.26 6.95
C ALA A 415 30.35 -41.08 5.80
N ARG A 416 31.00 -42.18 6.15
CA ARG A 416 31.68 -43.05 5.17
C ARG A 416 30.71 -43.84 4.30
N VAL A 417 29.66 -44.44 4.90
CA VAL A 417 28.69 -45.27 4.18
C VAL A 417 27.79 -44.48 3.28
N LEU A 418 27.45 -43.25 3.69
CA LEU A 418 26.52 -42.35 2.97
C LEU A 418 27.24 -41.34 2.09
N ASP A 419 28.56 -41.40 1.99
CA ASP A 419 29.42 -40.47 1.24
C ASP A 419 29.09 -39.01 1.61
N MET A 420 29.13 -38.71 2.93
CA MET A 420 28.83 -37.40 3.52
C MET A 420 29.98 -36.96 4.44
N THR A 421 30.08 -35.64 4.66
CA THR A 421 30.92 -35.13 5.73
C THR A 421 30.26 -35.35 7.10
N GLU A 422 31.05 -35.51 8.16
CA GLU A 422 30.51 -35.66 9.53
C GLU A 422 29.59 -34.48 9.91
N ASP A 423 29.92 -33.28 9.47
CA ASP A 423 29.08 -32.09 9.66
C ASP A 423 27.76 -32.17 8.91
N GLY A 424 27.78 -32.74 7.70
CA GLY A 424 26.59 -33.03 6.91
C GLY A 424 25.67 -34.05 7.58
N VAL A 425 26.24 -35.13 8.13
CA VAL A 425 25.51 -36.12 8.92
C VAL A 425 24.90 -35.45 10.16
N ASN A 426 25.69 -34.71 10.91
CA ASN A 426 25.22 -33.99 12.10
C ASN A 426 24.07 -32.99 11.79
N TYR A 427 24.16 -32.28 10.67
CA TYR A 427 23.08 -31.40 10.20
C TYR A 427 21.77 -32.17 9.96
N HIS A 428 21.82 -33.27 9.26
CA HIS A 428 20.63 -34.08 8.98
C HIS A 428 20.07 -34.76 10.24
N LEU A 429 20.93 -35.23 11.13
CA LEU A 429 20.49 -35.79 12.42
C LEU A 429 19.73 -34.78 13.27
N ARG A 430 20.26 -33.56 13.41
CA ARG A 430 19.57 -32.47 14.13
C ARG A 430 18.23 -32.12 13.53
N ARG A 431 18.15 -32.05 12.19
CA ARG A 431 16.92 -31.74 11.47
C ARG A 431 15.86 -32.84 11.65
N LEU A 432 16.25 -34.09 11.60
CA LEU A 432 15.37 -35.23 11.80
C LEU A 432 14.90 -35.34 13.27
N GLN A 433 15.76 -35.01 14.22
CA GLN A 433 15.38 -34.95 15.63
C GLN A 433 14.39 -33.77 15.88
N ALA A 434 14.65 -32.59 15.32
CA ALA A 434 13.73 -31.44 15.41
C ALA A 434 12.38 -31.72 14.78
N ALA A 435 12.32 -32.53 13.72
CA ALA A 435 11.09 -32.99 13.06
C ALA A 435 10.38 -34.14 13.80
N GLY A 436 10.92 -34.65 14.91
CA GLY A 436 10.34 -35.77 15.65
C GLY A 436 10.41 -37.12 14.91
N LEU A 437 11.17 -37.21 13.80
CA LEU A 437 11.30 -38.40 12.99
C LEU A 437 12.42 -39.33 13.47
N LEU A 438 13.31 -38.85 14.32
CA LEU A 438 14.46 -39.56 14.86
C LEU A 438 14.68 -39.15 16.31
N ARG A 439 15.00 -40.11 17.18
CA ARG A 439 15.45 -39.84 18.53
C ARG A 439 16.63 -40.75 18.89
N ARG A 440 17.43 -40.35 19.85
CA ARG A 440 18.52 -41.16 20.36
C ARG A 440 18.15 -41.66 21.73
N GLU A 441 18.24 -42.98 21.95
CA GLU A 441 18.00 -43.62 23.23
C GLU A 441 19.30 -44.21 23.77
N GLY A 442 19.53 -44.06 25.07
CA GLY A 442 20.73 -44.53 25.77
C GLY A 442 21.83 -43.53 25.96
N GLY A 443 22.94 -43.91 26.59
CA GLY A 443 24.08 -43.08 26.94
C GLY A 443 24.97 -42.73 25.74
N ARG A 444 25.95 -41.79 26.00
CA ARG A 444 26.85 -41.26 24.95
C ARG A 444 27.71 -42.35 24.26
N ARG A 445 28.00 -43.47 24.91
CA ARG A 445 28.83 -44.59 24.41
C ARG A 445 28.06 -45.80 23.96
N SER A 446 26.82 -46.05 24.42
CA SER A 446 25.99 -47.22 24.15
C SER A 446 24.58 -46.86 23.62
N GLY A 447 24.37 -45.61 23.22
CA GLY A 447 23.08 -45.20 22.72
C GLY A 447 22.86 -45.57 21.25
N HIS A 448 21.60 -45.83 20.90
CA HIS A 448 21.16 -46.17 19.55
C HIS A 448 20.12 -45.17 19.04
N TRP A 449 19.96 -45.16 17.72
CA TRP A 449 19.01 -44.30 17.04
C TRP A 449 17.66 -45.00 16.87
N VAL A 450 16.57 -44.34 17.18
CA VAL A 450 15.20 -44.85 17.02
C VAL A 450 14.47 -43.97 16.03
N VAL A 451 14.06 -44.56 14.91
CA VAL A 451 13.27 -43.90 13.87
C VAL A 451 11.78 -44.04 14.22
N ALA A 452 11.07 -42.89 14.27
CA ALA A 452 9.65 -42.86 14.57
C ALA A 452 8.85 -43.61 13.48
N GLN A 453 8.03 -44.56 13.86
CA GLN A 453 7.06 -45.19 12.94
C GLN A 453 5.93 -44.22 12.63
N LYS A 454 5.61 -44.02 11.34
CA LYS A 454 4.36 -43.33 10.95
C LYS A 454 3.19 -44.20 11.42
N LEU A 455 2.42 -43.68 12.35
CA LEU A 455 1.11 -44.28 12.66
C LEU A 455 0.24 -44.22 11.38
N SER A 456 0.09 -45.37 10.75
CA SER A 456 -0.93 -45.57 9.72
C SER A 456 -2.30 -45.36 10.36
N GLY A 457 -3.13 -44.51 9.79
CA GLY A 457 -4.43 -44.13 10.30
C GLY A 457 -5.32 -45.33 10.61
N GLY A 458 -5.72 -45.40 11.86
CA GLY A 458 -6.82 -46.23 12.30
C GLY A 458 -8.11 -45.46 12.21
N THR A 459 -8.99 -45.90 11.34
CA THR A 459 -10.42 -45.65 11.39
C THR A 459 -10.96 -46.24 12.68
N THR A 460 -11.62 -45.44 13.47
CA THR A 460 -12.43 -45.91 14.61
C THR A 460 -13.92 -45.81 14.27
N PRO A 461 -14.75 -46.71 14.81
CA PRO A 461 -16.13 -46.96 14.39
C PRO A 461 -17.12 -45.83 14.70
#